data_93a8fae1697afe7264ef2bd8a8cb3595
#
_entry.id   93a8fae1697afe7264ef2bd8a8cb3595
#
_cell.length_a   1.000
_cell.length_b   1.000
_cell.length_c   1.000
_cell.angle_alpha   90.00
_cell.angle_beta   90.00
_cell.angle_gamma   90.00
#
_symmetry.space_group_name_H-M   'P 1'
#
loop_
_entity.id
_entity.type
_entity.pdbx_description
1 polymer ?
#
loop_
_entity_poly.entity_id
_entity_poly.type
_entity_poly.pdbx_seq_one_letter_code
_entity_poly.pdbx_strand_id
1 'polypeptide(L)' 'MEYVLHRKSNCKKIKIRVVKGVVQVSAPFYVSKREIDDFVKEQETWIKNQLSKY' A
#
# COMPACT_ATOMS: atom_id res chain seq x y z
N MET A 1 7.57 -5.39 -5.97
CA MET A 1 7.07 -4.01 -6.17
C MET A 1 7.51 -3.14 -5.01
N GLU A 2 8.07 -1.99 -5.30
CA GLU A 2 8.50 -1.06 -4.26
C GLU A 2 7.36 -0.13 -3.86
N TYR A 3 7.28 0.15 -2.58
CA TYR A 3 6.28 1.06 -2.05
C TYR A 3 6.80 1.71 -0.77
N VAL A 4 6.21 2.84 -0.42
CA VAL A 4 6.52 3.54 0.82
C VAL A 4 5.53 3.08 1.87
N LEU A 5 6.02 2.58 2.99
CA LEU A 5 5.18 2.10 4.08
C LEU A 5 5.07 3.15 5.17
N HIS A 6 3.84 3.51 5.50
CA HIS A 6 3.52 4.41 6.61
C HIS A 6 2.77 3.64 7.68
N ARG A 7 3.25 3.69 8.89
CA ARG A 7 2.56 3.10 10.03
C ARG A 7 1.98 4.20 10.89
N LYS A 8 0.68 4.11 11.13
CA LYS A 8 -0.04 5.12 11.91
C LYS A 8 -0.90 4.46 12.97
N SER A 9 -0.90 5.04 14.16
CA SER A 9 -1.68 4.50 15.27
C SER A 9 -3.19 4.69 15.09
N ASN A 10 -3.59 5.68 14.33
CA ASN A 10 -5.01 5.96 14.09
C ASN A 10 -5.59 5.26 12.87
N CYS A 11 -4.79 4.47 12.17
CA CYS A 11 -5.29 3.67 11.05
C CYS A 11 -5.89 2.37 11.58
N LYS A 12 -7.04 1.99 11.05
CA LYS A 12 -7.70 0.73 11.42
C LYS A 12 -7.58 -0.33 10.34
N LYS A 13 -7.22 0.07 9.13
CA LYS A 13 -7.11 -0.82 7.98
C LYS A 13 -5.90 -0.47 7.15
N ILE A 14 -5.45 -1.45 6.37
CA ILE A 14 -4.39 -1.21 5.39
C ILE A 14 -5.00 -0.44 4.22
N LYS A 15 -4.33 0.64 3.82
CA LYS A 15 -4.75 1.45 2.69
C LYS A 15 -3.61 1.63 1.71
N ILE A 16 -3.93 1.59 0.42
CA ILE A 16 -2.96 1.83 -0.64
C ILE A 16 -3.35 3.11 -1.37
N ARG A 17 -2.36 3.93 -1.64
CA ARG A 17 -2.56 5.19 -2.35
C ARG A 17 -1.45 5.35 -3.38
N VAL A 18 -1.81 5.77 -4.58
CA VAL A 18 -0.82 6.07 -5.63
C VAL A 18 -0.84 7.57 -5.86
N VAL A 19 0.30 8.22 -5.64
CA VAL A 19 0.44 9.66 -5.79
C VAL A 19 1.68 9.93 -6.64
N LYS A 20 1.48 10.58 -7.78
CA LYS A 20 2.57 10.98 -8.71
C LYS A 20 3.48 9.80 -9.06
N GLY A 21 2.90 8.64 -9.31
CA GLY A 21 3.67 7.45 -9.67
C GLY A 21 4.34 6.75 -8.50
N VAL A 22 4.09 7.19 -7.27
CA VAL A 22 4.63 6.56 -6.06
C VAL A 22 3.53 5.82 -5.33
N VAL A 23 3.78 4.56 -5.00
CA VAL A 23 2.85 3.73 -4.24
C VAL A 23 3.09 3.94 -2.75
N GLN A 24 2.05 4.35 -2.05
CA GLN A 24 2.11 4.57 -0.61
C GLN A 24 1.13 3.62 0.07
N VAL A 25 1.60 2.91 1.09
CA VAL A 25 0.79 1.98 1.86
C VAL A 25 0.73 2.47 3.29
N SER A 26 -0.48 2.64 3.81
CA SER A 26 -0.71 3.01 5.20
C SER A 26 -1.26 1.81 5.95
N ALA A 27 -0.69 1.50 7.11
CA ALA A 27 -1.10 0.35 7.90
C ALA A 27 -1.02 0.67 9.39
N PRO A 28 -1.86 0.03 10.21
CA PRO A 28 -1.76 0.16 11.66
C PRO A 28 -0.52 -0.57 12.20
N PHE A 29 -0.10 -0.20 13.40
CA PHE A 29 1.11 -0.79 13.99
C PHE A 29 1.00 -2.28 14.28
N TYR A 30 -0.21 -2.77 14.52
CA TYR A 30 -0.41 -4.17 14.87
C TYR A 30 -0.40 -5.12 13.66
N VAL A 31 -0.37 -4.59 12.44
CA VAL A 31 -0.35 -5.40 11.23
C VAL A 31 1.09 -5.78 10.90
N SER A 32 1.34 -7.05 10.65
CA SER A 32 2.67 -7.52 10.30
C SER A 32 3.04 -7.13 8.87
N LYS A 33 4.34 -7.04 8.61
CA LYS A 33 4.80 -6.73 7.26
C LYS A 33 4.37 -7.78 6.25
N ARG A 34 4.30 -9.04 6.66
CA ARG A 34 3.85 -10.13 5.79
C ARG A 34 2.41 -9.90 5.32
N GLU A 35 1.53 -9.48 6.24
CA GLU A 35 0.16 -9.16 5.88
C GLU A 35 0.09 -7.99 4.92
N ILE A 36 0.95 -7.00 5.13
CA ILE A 36 1.02 -5.84 4.24
C ILE A 36 1.48 -6.28 2.84
N ASP A 37 2.51 -7.11 2.75
CA ASP A 37 3.01 -7.60 1.47
C ASP A 37 1.94 -8.41 0.73
N ASP A 38 1.22 -9.27 1.44
CA ASP A 38 0.15 -10.05 0.84
C ASP A 38 -0.96 -9.15 0.30
N PHE A 39 -1.32 -8.15 1.07
CA PHE A 39 -2.35 -7.19 0.64
C PHE A 39 -1.90 -6.44 -0.62
N VAL A 40 -0.65 -5.99 -0.64
CA VAL A 40 -0.11 -5.29 -1.80
C VAL A 40 -0.12 -6.19 -3.04
N LYS A 41 0.24 -7.46 -2.88
CA LYS A 41 0.20 -8.41 -4.00
C LYS A 41 -1.20 -8.60 -4.55
N GLU A 42 -2.20 -8.67 -3.69
CA GLU A 42 -3.59 -8.79 -4.13
C GLU A 42 -4.04 -7.57 -4.93
N GLN A 43 -3.51 -6.41 -4.59
CA GLN A 43 -3.87 -5.15 -5.25
C GLN A 43 -2.92 -4.79 -6.40
N GLU A 44 -2.00 -5.68 -6.75
CA GLU A 44 -0.95 -5.38 -7.72
C GLU A 44 -1.51 -4.93 -9.07
N THR A 45 -2.55 -5.61 -9.57
CA THR A 45 -3.16 -5.24 -10.85
C THR A 45 -3.74 -3.83 -10.80
N TRP A 46 -4.45 -3.51 -9.72
CA TRP A 46 -5.01 -2.18 -9.53
C TRP A 46 -3.90 -1.12 -9.46
N ILE A 47 -2.82 -1.43 -8.73
CA ILE A 47 -1.69 -0.51 -8.59
C ILE A 47 -1.04 -0.25 -9.94
N LYS A 48 -0.82 -1.30 -10.74
CA LYS A 48 -0.24 -1.16 -12.07
C LYS A 48 -1.12 -0.29 -12.98
N ASN A 49 -2.43 -0.47 -12.90
CA ASN A 49 -3.35 0.35 -13.66
C ASN A 49 -3.26 1.82 -13.26
N GLN A 50 -3.11 2.11 -11.98
CA GLN A 50 -2.95 3.48 -11.50
C GLN A 50 -1.62 4.07 -11.96
N LEU A 51 -0.54 3.29 -11.89
CA LEU A 51 0.77 3.75 -12.32
C LEU A 51 0.82 4.04 -13.82
N SER A 52 0.09 3.29 -14.63
CA SER A 52 0.09 3.49 -16.08
C SER A 52 -0.58 4.81 -16.50
N LYS A 53 -1.26 5.48 -15.59
CA LYS A 53 -1.88 6.77 -15.85
C LYS A 53 -0.93 7.95 -15.68
N TYR A 54 0.27 7.72 -15.18
CA TYR A 54 1.26 8.78 -14.94
C TYR A 54 2.41 8.73 -15.93
#